data_69537d6ed2156584ca40fb285ef5d953
#
_entry.id   69537d6ed2156584ca40fb285ef5d953
#
_cell.length_a   1.000
_cell.length_b   1.000
_cell.length_c   1.000
_cell.angle_alpha   90.00
_cell.angle_beta   90.00
_cell.angle_gamma   90.00
#
_symmetry.space_group_name_H-M   'P 1'
#
loop_
_entity.id
_entity.type
_entity.pdbx_description
1 polymer ?
#
loop_
_entity_poly.entity_id
_entity_poly.type
_entity_poly.pdbx_seq_one_letter_code
_entity_poly.pdbx_strand_id
1 'polypeptide(L)'
;VSVTDDPGEVALVLHTHLPWVANHGIWPVGEEWLFQAWGHSWLPVTRVLRRLAQEGHRDVMTLGVTPMVAAQVGDDRLAQDLGTWLGGQMWRAEEQRWHWWLEHDVRACSHHHWAHHQALLEFHEQVQADGGLLAVWAELADRGVIQLLGGPATHPYLPLVGDAGALDAQLEVGLSAHQRWAGTRPTGLWPPELGYRPAGPVGDPTAEPDAVDRHGTPCLPPSDRTLPGLEDLYARVGIDHVLVDAPTLIRAAGGAERDWTVRPDLPDVAARSPDEVVHDGVLIGDSDVVAFARDLAVAYRVWAPATGYPGDAWYRDFHTQGTFGAHRSHRVTGQQVPWPDKAAYDPDAALARTTDHVDDLVGLLHEALDPRPGGLVVAAYDTELFGHWWYEGPVWLERLLRRVAADPTLRTTTLASRLARRPPTRRLHLPESSWGYGKGHGSWVTPATRPMWQRIVAVEARARAAVRTADHADHADPAVVAQLGRELGQLRCSDWPFMVARGNSPDYAHDRISQHADAADRLCAMLEQGAAADAWVTDRSLRVAAPADGTPLARALDTTVRSGSLP
;
A
#
# COMPACT_ATOMS: atom_id res chain seq x y z
N VAL A 1 -4.50 -28.75 -31.70
CA VAL A 1 -4.91 -27.58 -30.91
C VAL A 1 -4.14 -26.41 -31.50
N SER A 2 -4.82 -25.47 -32.16
CA SER A 2 -4.21 -24.23 -32.63
C SER A 2 -3.85 -23.44 -31.39
N VAL A 3 -2.56 -23.32 -31.09
CA VAL A 3 -2.04 -22.38 -30.11
C VAL A 3 -2.48 -20.99 -30.58
N THR A 4 -3.30 -20.32 -29.82
CA THR A 4 -3.64 -18.92 -30.10
C THR A 4 -2.35 -18.13 -29.97
N ASP A 5 -1.97 -17.35 -31.00
CA ASP A 5 -0.72 -16.58 -31.07
C ASP A 5 -0.61 -15.45 -29.99
N ASP A 6 -1.58 -15.32 -29.06
CA ASP A 6 -1.65 -14.26 -28.06
C ASP A 6 -1.79 -14.85 -26.65
N PRO A 7 -0.66 -14.99 -25.91
CA PRO A 7 -0.66 -15.58 -24.57
C PRO A 7 -1.45 -14.71 -23.57
N GLY A 8 -2.02 -15.37 -22.57
CA GLY A 8 -2.63 -14.69 -21.42
C GLY A 8 -1.60 -13.88 -20.63
N GLU A 9 -1.96 -12.70 -20.20
CA GLU A 9 -1.08 -11.78 -19.47
C GLU A 9 -1.36 -11.78 -17.98
N VAL A 10 -0.30 -11.86 -17.19
CA VAL A 10 -0.35 -11.82 -15.72
C VAL A 10 0.39 -10.60 -15.24
N ALA A 11 -0.33 -9.59 -14.77
CA ALA A 11 0.23 -8.42 -14.12
C ALA A 11 0.23 -8.63 -12.60
N LEU A 12 1.39 -8.92 -12.03
CA LEU A 12 1.58 -8.89 -10.60
C LEU A 12 1.86 -7.45 -10.18
N VAL A 13 1.05 -6.92 -9.26
CA VAL A 13 1.17 -5.55 -8.78
C VAL A 13 1.35 -5.58 -7.26
N LEU A 14 2.45 -5.02 -6.78
CA LEU A 14 2.72 -4.93 -5.35
C LEU A 14 2.67 -3.48 -4.89
N HIS A 15 2.01 -3.25 -3.77
CA HIS A 15 1.90 -1.94 -3.12
C HIS A 15 2.77 -1.89 -1.88
N THR A 16 3.82 -1.07 -1.93
CA THR A 16 4.77 -0.90 -0.82
C THR A 16 4.41 0.36 -0.04
N HIS A 17 3.81 0.16 1.12
CA HIS A 17 3.32 1.26 1.94
C HIS A 17 3.47 1.00 3.43
N LEU A 18 3.89 2.04 4.16
CA LEU A 18 3.72 2.25 5.60
C LEU A 18 3.54 3.74 5.85
N PRO A 19 2.78 4.11 6.89
CA PRO A 19 2.70 5.50 7.32
C PRO A 19 4.06 6.01 7.81
N TRP A 20 4.18 7.29 8.04
CA TRP A 20 5.39 7.86 8.65
C TRP A 20 5.53 7.41 10.10
N VAL A 21 6.41 6.45 10.37
CA VAL A 21 6.67 5.91 11.72
C VAL A 21 8.03 6.32 12.29
N ALA A 22 8.93 6.83 11.46
CA ALA A 22 10.24 7.29 11.86
C ALA A 22 10.15 8.33 12.97
N ASN A 23 10.95 8.18 14.02
CA ASN A 23 11.00 9.06 15.22
C ASN A 23 9.68 9.10 16.05
N HIS A 24 8.79 8.13 15.88
CA HIS A 24 7.51 8.06 16.59
C HIS A 24 7.31 6.75 17.35
N GLY A 25 8.32 6.39 18.13
CA GLY A 25 8.37 5.16 18.91
C GLY A 25 9.17 4.07 18.23
N ILE A 26 9.53 3.05 19.00
CA ILE A 26 10.30 1.91 18.52
C ILE A 26 9.44 0.67 18.55
N TRP A 27 8.89 0.30 19.69
CA TRP A 27 8.16 -0.94 19.93
C TRP A 27 6.90 -0.69 20.78
N PRO A 28 5.79 -1.40 20.59
CA PRO A 28 5.52 -2.48 19.62
C PRO A 28 5.19 -1.98 18.21
N VAL A 29 4.83 -0.70 18.06
CA VAL A 29 4.53 -0.01 16.79
C VAL A 29 5.45 1.20 16.67
N GLY A 30 5.95 1.47 15.48
CA GLY A 30 6.92 2.52 15.22
C GLY A 30 8.02 1.98 14.31
N GLU A 31 9.28 2.30 14.60
CA GLU A 31 10.43 1.89 13.76
C GLU A 31 10.61 0.36 13.69
N GLU A 32 10.22 -0.41 14.70
CA GLU A 32 10.21 -1.87 14.63
C GLU A 32 9.31 -2.38 13.49
N TRP A 33 8.15 -1.77 13.29
CA TRP A 33 7.26 -2.12 12.17
C TRP A 33 7.91 -1.84 10.81
N LEU A 34 8.58 -0.68 10.67
CA LEU A 34 9.33 -0.33 9.47
C LEU A 34 10.44 -1.36 9.19
N PHE A 35 11.25 -1.71 10.20
CA PHE A 35 12.35 -2.66 10.03
C PHE A 35 11.86 -4.08 9.72
N GLN A 36 10.74 -4.50 10.29
CA GLN A 36 10.12 -5.77 9.94
C GLN A 36 9.64 -5.80 8.48
N ALA A 37 8.94 -4.76 8.02
CA ALA A 37 8.49 -4.67 6.63
C ALA A 37 9.69 -4.58 5.67
N TRP A 38 10.65 -3.72 5.96
CA TRP A 38 11.84 -3.53 5.11
C TRP A 38 12.71 -4.79 5.08
N GLY A 39 13.08 -5.30 6.26
CA GLY A 39 13.96 -6.46 6.37
C GLY A 39 13.33 -7.77 5.91
N HIS A 40 12.09 -8.03 6.29
CA HIS A 40 11.46 -9.32 6.01
C HIS A 40 10.66 -9.36 4.70
N SER A 41 10.30 -8.21 4.10
CA SER A 41 9.54 -8.17 2.86
C SER A 41 10.29 -7.45 1.73
N TRP A 42 10.55 -6.16 1.85
CA TRP A 42 11.06 -5.37 0.74
C TRP A 42 12.45 -5.82 0.26
N LEU A 43 13.36 -6.17 1.18
CA LEU A 43 14.67 -6.75 0.80
C LEU A 43 14.53 -8.12 0.12
N PRO A 44 13.80 -9.11 0.66
CA PRO A 44 13.61 -10.39 -0.03
C PRO A 44 12.96 -10.26 -1.40
N VAL A 45 11.90 -9.45 -1.54
CA VAL A 45 11.25 -9.21 -2.84
C VAL A 45 12.24 -8.57 -3.83
N THR A 46 13.02 -7.58 -3.39
CA THR A 46 14.07 -6.96 -4.23
C THR A 46 15.12 -7.97 -4.66
N ARG A 47 15.51 -8.90 -3.77
CA ARG A 47 16.45 -9.98 -4.10
C ARG A 47 15.90 -10.89 -5.19
N VAL A 48 14.61 -11.24 -5.13
CA VAL A 48 13.93 -12.00 -6.20
C VAL A 48 13.99 -11.25 -7.52
N LEU A 49 13.63 -9.97 -7.53
CA LEU A 49 13.67 -9.14 -8.75
C LEU A 49 15.06 -9.03 -9.34
N ARG A 50 16.11 -8.87 -8.52
CA ARG A 50 17.50 -8.85 -8.99
C ARG A 50 17.93 -10.17 -9.65
N ARG A 51 17.54 -11.31 -9.07
CA ARG A 51 17.84 -12.62 -9.67
C ARG A 51 17.17 -12.77 -11.04
N LEU A 52 15.90 -12.47 -11.12
CA LEU A 52 15.17 -12.52 -12.39
C LEU A 52 15.75 -11.55 -13.43
N ALA A 53 16.16 -10.35 -13.00
CA ALA A 53 16.85 -9.38 -13.87
C ALA A 53 18.19 -9.90 -14.39
N GLN A 54 18.97 -10.61 -13.57
CA GLN A 54 20.24 -11.25 -13.96
C GLN A 54 20.02 -12.39 -14.97
N GLU A 55 18.89 -13.09 -14.88
CA GLU A 55 18.46 -14.14 -15.83
C GLU A 55 17.90 -13.56 -17.13
N GLY A 56 17.78 -12.25 -17.23
CA GLY A 56 17.33 -11.57 -18.45
C GLY A 56 15.83 -11.32 -18.54
N HIS A 57 15.06 -11.64 -17.46
CA HIS A 57 13.62 -11.36 -17.43
C HIS A 57 13.31 -9.87 -17.49
N ARG A 58 12.22 -9.52 -18.18
CA ARG A 58 11.67 -8.16 -18.31
C ARG A 58 10.17 -8.21 -18.07
N ASP A 59 9.55 -7.06 -17.83
CA ASP A 59 8.11 -6.93 -17.55
C ASP A 59 7.65 -7.91 -16.45
N VAL A 60 8.45 -8.04 -15.38
CA VAL A 60 8.24 -9.06 -14.35
C VAL A 60 7.08 -8.68 -13.44
N MET A 61 7.01 -7.39 -13.06
CA MET A 61 6.00 -6.92 -12.11
C MET A 61 5.86 -5.38 -12.14
N THR A 62 4.74 -4.91 -11.62
CA THR A 62 4.50 -3.50 -11.31
C THR A 62 4.65 -3.28 -9.80
N LEU A 63 5.49 -2.33 -9.38
CA LEU A 63 5.78 -2.02 -7.98
C LEU A 63 5.33 -0.60 -7.65
N GLY A 64 4.33 -0.46 -6.80
CA GLY A 64 3.94 0.81 -6.20
C GLY A 64 4.81 1.12 -4.99
N VAL A 65 5.42 2.30 -4.97
CA VAL A 65 6.22 2.78 -3.83
C VAL A 65 5.66 4.12 -3.37
N THR A 66 5.10 4.15 -2.18
CA THR A 66 4.53 5.39 -1.65
C THR A 66 5.62 6.39 -1.28
N PRO A 67 5.36 7.70 -1.41
CA PRO A 67 6.33 8.73 -1.01
C PRO A 67 6.75 8.63 0.46
N MET A 68 5.86 8.12 1.33
CA MET A 68 6.18 7.87 2.75
C MET A 68 7.24 6.79 2.92
N VAL A 69 7.11 5.68 2.22
CA VAL A 69 8.14 4.61 2.22
C VAL A 69 9.43 5.12 1.60
N ALA A 70 9.35 5.77 0.43
CA ALA A 70 10.54 6.32 -0.24
C ALA A 70 11.32 7.27 0.68
N ALA A 71 10.64 8.13 1.43
CA ALA A 71 11.30 9.03 2.38
C ALA A 71 11.97 8.29 3.55
N GLN A 72 11.37 7.19 4.03
CA GLN A 72 11.92 6.41 5.13
C GLN A 72 13.08 5.51 4.69
N VAL A 73 12.98 4.81 3.56
CA VAL A 73 14.07 3.95 3.07
C VAL A 73 15.23 4.74 2.46
N GLY A 74 15.00 6.00 2.10
CA GLY A 74 16.03 6.94 1.65
C GLY A 74 16.75 7.69 2.79
N ASP A 75 16.41 7.44 4.04
CA ASP A 75 17.06 8.03 5.21
C ASP A 75 18.26 7.16 5.66
N ASP A 76 19.47 7.73 5.60
CA ASP A 76 20.73 7.03 5.91
C ASP A 76 20.76 6.49 7.34
N ARG A 77 20.17 7.21 8.31
CA ARG A 77 20.06 6.76 9.70
C ARG A 77 19.21 5.50 9.80
N LEU A 78 18.03 5.52 9.19
CA LEU A 78 17.12 4.37 9.21
C LEU A 78 17.73 3.16 8.49
N ALA A 79 18.49 3.38 7.41
CA ALA A 79 19.20 2.30 6.74
C ALA A 79 20.29 1.67 7.63
N GLN A 80 21.06 2.48 8.40
CA GLN A 80 22.03 1.99 9.38
C GLN A 80 21.34 1.26 10.53
N ASP A 81 20.22 1.82 11.02
CA ASP A 81 19.45 1.20 12.11
C ASP A 81 18.84 -0.13 11.69
N LEU A 82 18.42 -0.29 10.42
CA LEU A 82 18.00 -1.58 9.88
C LEU A 82 19.14 -2.62 9.92
N GLY A 83 20.36 -2.26 9.53
CA GLY A 83 21.52 -3.14 9.63
C GLY A 83 21.76 -3.60 11.06
N THR A 84 21.68 -2.67 12.01
CA THR A 84 21.78 -2.96 13.46
C THR A 84 20.65 -3.88 13.92
N TRP A 85 19.41 -3.62 13.46
CA TRP A 85 18.24 -4.44 13.78
C TRP A 85 18.40 -5.88 13.26
N LEU A 86 18.85 -6.07 12.01
CA LEU A 86 19.11 -7.39 11.41
C LEU A 86 20.19 -8.16 12.20
N GLY A 87 21.28 -7.49 12.61
CA GLY A 87 22.28 -8.06 13.49
C GLY A 87 21.70 -8.48 14.85
N GLY A 88 20.82 -7.67 15.41
CA GLY A 88 20.07 -8.00 16.63
C GLY A 88 19.16 -9.21 16.47
N GLN A 89 18.56 -9.42 15.30
CA GLN A 89 17.76 -10.61 15.02
C GLN A 89 18.63 -11.89 14.96
N MET A 90 19.84 -11.80 14.41
CA MET A 90 20.81 -12.91 14.43
C MET A 90 21.21 -13.27 15.87
N TRP A 91 21.48 -12.27 16.70
CA TRP A 91 21.80 -12.48 18.10
C TRP A 91 20.65 -13.15 18.87
N ARG A 92 19.40 -12.72 18.66
CA ARG A 92 18.20 -13.37 19.22
C ARG A 92 18.07 -14.83 18.79
N ALA A 93 18.40 -15.15 17.54
CA ALA A 93 18.38 -16.52 17.04
C ALA A 93 19.45 -17.38 17.75
N GLU A 94 20.64 -16.84 17.99
CA GLU A 94 21.68 -17.56 18.74
C GLU A 94 21.29 -17.75 20.21
N GLU A 95 20.70 -16.71 20.87
CA GLU A 95 20.18 -16.87 22.23
C GLU A 95 19.11 -17.95 22.33
N GLN A 96 18.16 -17.99 21.39
CA GLN A 96 17.08 -18.98 21.34
C GLN A 96 17.60 -20.40 21.42
N ARG A 97 18.77 -20.68 20.86
CA ARG A 97 19.43 -21.96 20.88
C ARG A 97 19.73 -22.47 22.31
N TRP A 98 20.00 -21.54 23.24
CA TRP A 98 20.39 -21.83 24.61
C TRP A 98 19.23 -21.79 25.61
N HIS A 99 18.05 -21.42 25.19
CA HIS A 99 16.88 -21.37 26.05
C HIS A 99 16.33 -22.76 26.33
N TRP A 100 16.78 -23.38 27.42
CA TRP A 100 16.48 -24.77 27.82
C TRP A 100 14.97 -25.01 28.08
N TRP A 101 14.18 -23.96 28.34
CA TRP A 101 12.71 -24.03 28.54
C TRP A 101 11.92 -24.07 27.24
N LEU A 102 12.56 -23.85 26.10
CA LEU A 102 11.92 -24.02 24.79
C LEU A 102 12.00 -25.50 24.39
N GLU A 103 10.98 -25.95 23.66
CA GLU A 103 10.96 -27.26 23.07
C GLU A 103 12.18 -27.48 22.16
N HIS A 104 12.63 -28.73 22.06
CA HIS A 104 13.81 -29.08 21.27
C HIS A 104 13.70 -28.63 19.82
N ASP A 105 12.53 -28.89 19.18
CA ASP A 105 12.33 -28.56 17.76
C ASP A 105 12.24 -27.06 17.52
N VAL A 106 11.64 -26.31 18.46
CA VAL A 106 11.63 -24.83 18.42
C VAL A 106 13.05 -24.29 18.51
N ARG A 107 13.92 -24.88 19.36
CA ARG A 107 15.34 -24.50 19.43
C ARG A 107 16.11 -24.88 18.17
N ALA A 108 15.75 -25.99 17.52
CA ALA A 108 16.38 -26.41 16.27
C ALA A 108 16.16 -25.38 15.13
N CYS A 109 15.07 -24.62 15.15
CA CYS A 109 14.84 -23.53 14.19
C CYS A 109 15.82 -22.35 14.35
N SER A 110 16.57 -22.26 15.44
CA SER A 110 17.49 -21.13 15.69
C SER A 110 18.53 -20.95 14.60
N HIS A 111 19.11 -22.05 14.10
CA HIS A 111 20.08 -21.97 12.99
C HIS A 111 19.45 -21.45 11.71
N HIS A 112 18.23 -21.87 11.39
CA HIS A 112 17.49 -21.37 10.24
C HIS A 112 17.24 -19.86 10.35
N HIS A 113 16.79 -19.39 11.52
CA HIS A 113 16.58 -17.95 11.75
C HIS A 113 17.88 -17.16 11.66
N TRP A 114 18.97 -17.67 12.23
CA TRP A 114 20.27 -17.03 12.15
C TRP A 114 20.74 -16.90 10.70
N ALA A 115 20.74 -18.00 9.94
CA ALA A 115 21.15 -18.01 8.53
C ALA A 115 20.28 -17.11 7.65
N HIS A 116 18.98 -17.07 7.92
CA HIS A 116 18.06 -16.18 7.22
C HIS A 116 18.42 -14.71 7.43
N HIS A 117 18.60 -14.27 8.68
CA HIS A 117 18.91 -12.86 8.98
C HIS A 117 20.33 -12.50 8.55
N GLN A 118 21.30 -13.43 8.60
CA GLN A 118 22.63 -13.22 8.03
C GLN A 118 22.53 -12.93 6.52
N ALA A 119 21.78 -13.75 5.78
CA ALA A 119 21.62 -13.54 4.34
C ALA A 119 20.86 -12.24 4.00
N LEU A 120 19.98 -11.77 4.89
CA LEU A 120 19.32 -10.47 4.74
C LEU A 120 20.28 -9.32 5.04
N LEU A 121 21.12 -9.44 6.07
CA LEU A 121 22.12 -8.41 6.40
C LEU A 121 23.14 -8.27 5.27
N GLU A 122 23.68 -9.38 4.77
CA GLU A 122 24.62 -9.40 3.63
C GLU A 122 23.99 -8.76 2.38
N PHE A 123 22.72 -9.05 2.12
CA PHE A 123 22.01 -8.44 0.99
C PHE A 123 21.72 -6.96 1.22
N HIS A 124 21.39 -6.55 2.45
CA HIS A 124 21.23 -5.15 2.82
C HIS A 124 22.53 -4.36 2.59
N GLU A 125 23.68 -4.89 3.02
CA GLU A 125 24.99 -4.28 2.78
C GLU A 125 25.29 -4.10 1.29
N GLN A 126 24.95 -5.10 0.46
CA GLN A 126 25.06 -5.00 -1.00
C GLN A 126 24.14 -3.88 -1.57
N VAL A 127 22.89 -3.82 -1.10
CA VAL A 127 21.95 -2.77 -1.50
C VAL A 127 22.46 -1.39 -1.11
N GLN A 128 23.05 -1.23 0.08
CA GLN A 128 23.64 0.04 0.51
C GLN A 128 24.87 0.42 -0.36
N ALA A 129 25.71 -0.55 -0.70
CA ALA A 129 26.85 -0.31 -1.61
C ALA A 129 26.42 0.11 -3.02
N ASP A 130 25.23 -0.29 -3.45
CA ASP A 130 24.61 0.07 -4.73
C ASP A 130 23.78 1.38 -4.67
N GLY A 131 23.88 2.14 -3.59
CA GLY A 131 23.20 3.44 -3.43
C GLY A 131 21.85 3.37 -2.71
N GLY A 132 21.53 2.27 -2.05
CA GLY A 132 20.32 2.09 -1.29
C GLY A 132 19.16 1.47 -2.07
N LEU A 133 18.07 1.18 -1.37
CA LEU A 133 16.95 0.42 -1.94
C LEU A 133 16.25 1.17 -3.10
N LEU A 134 16.13 2.49 -3.01
CA LEU A 134 15.53 3.32 -4.06
C LEU A 134 16.35 3.30 -5.34
N ALA A 135 17.67 3.37 -5.24
CA ALA A 135 18.56 3.30 -6.40
C ALA A 135 18.44 1.94 -7.11
N VAL A 136 18.34 0.86 -6.33
CA VAL A 136 18.13 -0.49 -6.88
C VAL A 136 16.80 -0.62 -7.59
N TRP A 137 15.71 -0.07 -7.04
CA TRP A 137 14.40 -0.10 -7.70
C TRP A 137 14.38 0.77 -8.97
N ALA A 138 15.02 1.94 -8.94
CA ALA A 138 15.18 2.79 -10.14
C ALA A 138 15.97 2.05 -11.24
N GLU A 139 17.11 1.41 -10.91
CA GLU A 139 17.87 0.59 -11.85
C GLU A 139 17.04 -0.53 -12.47
N LEU A 140 16.26 -1.26 -11.66
CA LEU A 140 15.39 -2.34 -12.15
C LEU A 140 14.32 -1.80 -13.11
N ALA A 141 13.79 -0.61 -12.83
CA ALA A 141 12.82 0.05 -13.71
C ALA A 141 13.47 0.51 -15.02
N ASP A 142 14.64 1.16 -14.96
CA ASP A 142 15.40 1.60 -16.16
C ASP A 142 15.77 0.42 -17.07
N ARG A 143 16.00 -0.75 -16.48
CA ARG A 143 16.24 -1.99 -17.22
C ARG A 143 14.98 -2.63 -17.76
N GLY A 144 13.79 -2.09 -17.50
CA GLY A 144 12.51 -2.65 -17.91
C GLY A 144 12.16 -3.98 -17.23
N VAL A 145 12.71 -4.24 -16.04
CA VAL A 145 12.38 -5.43 -15.25
C VAL A 145 11.05 -5.21 -14.51
N ILE A 146 10.89 -4.02 -13.95
CA ILE A 146 9.68 -3.60 -13.25
C ILE A 146 9.16 -2.27 -13.82
N GLN A 147 7.87 -2.02 -13.60
CA GLN A 147 7.29 -0.69 -13.67
C GLN A 147 7.16 -0.13 -12.26
N LEU A 148 7.40 1.17 -12.08
CA LEU A 148 7.14 1.87 -10.83
C LEU A 148 5.82 2.66 -10.91
N LEU A 149 4.95 2.51 -9.90
CA LEU A 149 3.77 3.36 -9.71
C LEU A 149 4.04 4.42 -8.65
N GLY A 150 3.52 5.61 -8.90
CA GLY A 150 3.48 6.67 -7.90
C GLY A 150 2.31 6.54 -6.93
N GLY A 151 2.23 7.51 -6.02
CA GLY A 151 1.15 7.68 -5.07
C GLY A 151 1.05 9.14 -4.60
N PRO A 152 -0.03 9.54 -3.94
CA PRO A 152 -0.14 10.84 -3.30
C PRO A 152 0.84 10.97 -2.14
N ALA A 153 1.14 12.21 -1.73
CA ALA A 153 2.23 12.54 -0.80
C ALA A 153 2.21 11.75 0.51
N THR A 154 1.05 11.59 1.13
CA THR A 154 0.91 11.00 2.48
C THR A 154 -0.14 9.89 2.57
N HIS A 155 -0.46 9.26 1.45
CA HIS A 155 -1.41 8.15 1.36
C HIS A 155 -2.80 8.47 1.96
N PRO A 156 -3.42 9.62 1.61
CA PRO A 156 -4.77 9.93 2.10
C PRO A 156 -5.82 9.05 1.42
N TYR A 157 -6.91 8.76 2.12
CA TYR A 157 -8.08 8.14 1.49
C TYR A 157 -8.77 9.17 0.58
N LEU A 158 -8.37 9.20 -0.69
CA LEU A 158 -8.73 10.25 -1.67
C LEU A 158 -10.24 10.52 -1.81
N PRO A 159 -11.14 9.51 -1.77
CA PRO A 159 -12.58 9.76 -1.89
C PRO A 159 -13.13 10.75 -0.86
N LEU A 160 -12.54 10.81 0.35
CA LEU A 160 -12.99 11.67 1.45
C LEU A 160 -12.19 12.96 1.60
N VAL A 161 -11.25 13.25 0.69
CA VAL A 161 -10.58 14.56 0.66
C VAL A 161 -11.52 15.59 0.05
N GLY A 162 -12.14 16.41 0.88
CA GLY A 162 -13.17 17.36 0.50
C GLY A 162 -12.68 18.70 -0.08
N ASP A 163 -11.46 18.77 -0.62
CA ASP A 163 -10.87 19.99 -1.17
C ASP A 163 -10.04 19.68 -2.41
N ALA A 164 -10.37 20.33 -3.55
CA ALA A 164 -9.71 20.07 -4.82
C ALA A 164 -8.23 20.46 -4.79
N GLY A 165 -7.89 21.58 -4.16
CA GLY A 165 -6.50 22.00 -4.01
C GLY A 165 -5.68 21.03 -3.16
N ALA A 166 -6.27 20.50 -2.09
CA ALA A 166 -5.63 19.49 -1.27
C ALA A 166 -5.39 18.18 -2.05
N LEU A 167 -6.32 17.77 -2.92
CA LEU A 167 -6.14 16.62 -3.80
C LEU A 167 -5.02 16.87 -4.81
N ASP A 168 -5.01 18.03 -5.49
CA ASP A 168 -3.97 18.41 -6.45
C ASP A 168 -2.60 18.44 -5.76
N ALA A 169 -2.50 19.06 -4.57
CA ALA A 169 -1.24 19.13 -3.82
C ALA A 169 -0.74 17.74 -3.37
N GLN A 170 -1.63 16.86 -2.92
CA GLN A 170 -1.28 15.49 -2.57
C GLN A 170 -0.68 14.73 -3.77
N LEU A 171 -1.28 14.88 -4.95
CA LEU A 171 -0.80 14.23 -6.17
C LEU A 171 0.53 14.85 -6.63
N GLU A 172 0.60 16.18 -6.78
CA GLU A 172 1.80 16.85 -7.29
C GLU A 172 3.02 16.65 -6.39
N VAL A 173 2.85 16.78 -5.07
CA VAL A 173 3.94 16.55 -4.11
C VAL A 173 4.40 15.09 -4.13
N GLY A 174 3.45 14.15 -4.21
CA GLY A 174 3.76 12.73 -4.29
C GLY A 174 4.51 12.34 -5.56
N LEU A 175 4.02 12.76 -6.72
CA LEU A 175 4.64 12.48 -8.01
C LEU A 175 6.00 13.17 -8.16
N SER A 176 6.15 14.40 -7.64
CA SER A 176 7.44 15.10 -7.60
C SER A 176 8.43 14.39 -6.66
N ALA A 177 7.97 13.85 -5.53
CA ALA A 177 8.81 13.04 -4.65
C ALA A 177 9.29 11.78 -5.36
N HIS A 178 8.42 11.09 -6.08
CA HIS A 178 8.78 9.92 -6.90
C HIS A 178 9.84 10.29 -7.95
N GLN A 179 9.62 11.35 -8.72
CA GLN A 179 10.55 11.79 -9.77
C GLN A 179 11.95 12.08 -9.22
N ARG A 180 12.07 12.60 -8.00
CA ARG A 180 13.39 12.91 -7.41
C ARG A 180 14.28 11.67 -7.21
N TRP A 181 13.71 10.54 -6.79
CA TRP A 181 14.50 9.34 -6.55
C TRP A 181 14.50 8.36 -7.74
N ALA A 182 13.42 8.30 -8.51
CA ALA A 182 13.30 7.40 -9.66
C ALA A 182 13.84 8.01 -10.97
N GLY A 183 14.16 9.33 -10.99
CA GLY A 183 14.61 10.04 -12.18
C GLY A 183 13.51 10.37 -13.19
N THR A 184 12.38 9.65 -13.15
CA THR A 184 11.25 9.81 -14.06
C THR A 184 9.95 10.03 -13.29
N ARG A 185 9.03 10.82 -13.86
CA ARG A 185 7.69 10.99 -13.33
C ARG A 185 6.85 9.75 -13.66
N PRO A 186 6.18 9.13 -12.71
CA PRO A 186 5.36 7.94 -12.99
C PRO A 186 4.13 8.33 -13.79
N THR A 187 3.71 7.50 -14.73
CA THR A 187 2.46 7.64 -15.48
C THR A 187 1.35 6.77 -14.90
N GLY A 188 1.68 5.79 -14.08
CA GLY A 188 0.73 4.97 -13.34
C GLY A 188 0.71 5.34 -11.86
N LEU A 189 -0.45 5.17 -11.24
CA LEU A 189 -0.64 5.50 -9.82
C LEU A 189 -1.41 4.39 -9.10
N TRP A 190 -0.97 4.07 -7.89
CA TRP A 190 -1.77 3.30 -6.94
C TRP A 190 -2.62 4.27 -6.13
N PRO A 191 -3.95 4.34 -6.35
CA PRO A 191 -4.82 5.10 -5.48
C PRO A 191 -4.81 4.48 -4.07
N PRO A 192 -4.57 5.25 -3.00
CA PRO A 192 -4.65 4.71 -1.66
C PRO A 192 -5.95 3.93 -1.45
N GLU A 193 -5.81 2.68 -0.95
CA GLU A 193 -6.93 1.79 -0.66
C GLU A 193 -7.78 1.39 -1.90
N LEU A 194 -7.21 1.56 -3.11
CA LEU A 194 -7.95 1.48 -4.38
C LEU A 194 -9.20 2.37 -4.37
N GLY A 195 -9.12 3.48 -3.62
CA GLY A 195 -10.22 4.43 -3.42
C GLY A 195 -10.49 5.24 -4.67
N TYR A 196 -11.72 5.22 -5.13
CA TYR A 196 -12.19 5.98 -6.30
C TYR A 196 -13.49 6.73 -5.96
N ARG A 197 -13.64 7.94 -6.50
CA ARG A 197 -14.85 8.77 -6.45
C ARG A 197 -15.06 9.48 -7.79
N PRO A 198 -16.26 9.34 -8.41
CA PRO A 198 -16.63 10.13 -9.60
C PRO A 198 -16.82 11.61 -9.27
N ALA A 199 -17.00 12.44 -10.30
CA ALA A 199 -17.42 13.82 -10.12
C ALA A 199 -18.75 13.90 -9.36
N GLY A 200 -18.82 14.80 -8.38
CA GLY A 200 -20.03 14.95 -7.58
C GLY A 200 -19.78 15.49 -6.17
N PRO A 201 -20.82 15.46 -5.33
CA PRO A 201 -20.70 15.84 -3.92
C PRO A 201 -19.82 14.83 -3.17
N VAL A 202 -18.98 15.33 -2.27
CA VAL A 202 -18.13 14.49 -1.41
C VAL A 202 -18.91 14.09 -0.16
N GLY A 203 -18.81 12.83 0.25
CA GLY A 203 -19.39 12.36 1.50
C GLY A 203 -18.74 13.03 2.72
N ASP A 204 -19.54 13.37 3.73
CA ASP A 204 -19.05 13.98 4.98
C ASP A 204 -18.71 12.89 6.03
N PRO A 205 -17.42 12.59 6.29
CA PRO A 205 -17.04 11.58 7.27
C PRO A 205 -17.22 12.03 8.73
N THR A 206 -17.56 13.32 8.97
CA THR A 206 -17.79 13.86 10.31
C THR A 206 -19.23 13.71 10.76
N ALA A 207 -20.14 13.53 9.82
CA ALA A 207 -21.56 13.37 10.06
C ALA A 207 -21.93 11.93 10.45
N GLU A 208 -23.12 11.77 10.97
CA GLU A 208 -23.72 10.44 11.14
C GLU A 208 -24.16 9.91 9.77
N PRO A 209 -23.80 8.68 9.39
CA PRO A 209 -24.31 8.10 8.15
C PRO A 209 -25.82 8.06 8.11
N ASP A 210 -26.42 8.43 6.99
CA ASP A 210 -27.87 8.38 6.76
C ASP A 210 -28.41 6.95 6.84
N ALA A 211 -27.60 5.98 6.40
CA ALA A 211 -27.89 4.57 6.38
C ALA A 211 -26.59 3.74 6.27
N VAL A 212 -26.72 2.46 6.38
CA VAL A 212 -25.68 1.49 5.97
C VAL A 212 -26.27 0.72 4.78
N ASP A 213 -25.53 0.67 3.68
CA ASP A 213 -25.97 -0.07 2.51
C ASP A 213 -25.98 -1.59 2.78
N ARG A 214 -26.52 -2.36 1.84
CA ARG A 214 -26.57 -3.82 1.94
C ARG A 214 -25.21 -4.51 2.04
N HIS A 215 -24.14 -3.81 1.72
CA HIS A 215 -22.75 -4.28 1.79
C HIS A 215 -22.02 -3.86 3.08
N GLY A 216 -22.75 -3.24 4.02
CA GLY A 216 -22.19 -2.76 5.27
C GLY A 216 -21.39 -1.45 5.14
N THR A 217 -21.51 -0.76 4.02
CA THR A 217 -20.84 0.52 3.78
C THR A 217 -21.69 1.67 4.32
N PRO A 218 -21.13 2.62 5.09
CA PRO A 218 -21.86 3.80 5.51
C PRO A 218 -22.23 4.69 4.32
N CYS A 219 -23.50 5.01 4.18
CA CYS A 219 -24.00 6.00 3.24
C CYS A 219 -23.81 7.39 3.88
N LEU A 220 -22.73 8.07 3.51
CA LEU A 220 -22.40 9.38 4.07
C LEU A 220 -23.32 10.45 3.50
N PRO A 221 -23.86 11.36 4.31
CA PRO A 221 -24.56 12.52 3.80
C PRO A 221 -23.58 13.33 2.94
N PRO A 222 -24.07 13.91 1.83
CA PRO A 222 -23.22 14.73 0.98
C PRO A 222 -22.84 16.02 1.72
N SER A 223 -21.57 16.40 1.60
CA SER A 223 -21.16 17.75 1.99
C SER A 223 -21.68 18.79 0.97
N ASP A 224 -21.56 20.06 1.30
CA ASP A 224 -21.86 21.18 0.39
C ASP A 224 -20.83 21.34 -0.74
N ARG A 225 -19.84 20.46 -0.83
CA ARG A 225 -18.73 20.52 -1.78
C ARG A 225 -18.92 19.52 -2.90
N THR A 226 -18.95 20.03 -4.12
CA THR A 226 -18.91 19.24 -5.35
C THR A 226 -17.53 19.34 -5.96
N LEU A 227 -16.90 18.20 -6.23
CA LEU A 227 -15.56 18.11 -6.77
C LEU A 227 -15.54 17.36 -8.11
N PRO A 228 -14.53 17.61 -8.98
CA PRO A 228 -14.30 16.78 -10.17
C PRO A 228 -14.05 15.33 -9.78
N GLY A 229 -14.18 14.42 -10.73
CA GLY A 229 -13.81 13.02 -10.57
C GLY A 229 -12.31 12.88 -10.30
N LEU A 230 -11.92 11.80 -9.63
CA LEU A 230 -10.50 11.54 -9.40
C LEU A 230 -9.78 11.30 -10.73
N GLU A 231 -10.45 10.74 -11.74
CA GLU A 231 -9.92 10.55 -13.09
C GLU A 231 -9.51 11.88 -13.76
N ASP A 232 -10.29 12.95 -13.54
CA ASP A 232 -9.97 14.29 -14.08
C ASP A 232 -8.70 14.86 -13.42
N LEU A 233 -8.53 14.59 -12.11
CA LEU A 233 -7.32 14.98 -11.37
C LEU A 233 -6.11 14.18 -11.85
N TYR A 234 -6.24 12.87 -12.02
CA TYR A 234 -5.20 12.00 -12.54
C TYR A 234 -4.73 12.43 -13.93
N ALA A 235 -5.68 12.69 -14.85
CA ALA A 235 -5.36 13.16 -16.20
C ALA A 235 -4.59 14.49 -16.17
N ARG A 236 -4.98 15.45 -15.32
CA ARG A 236 -4.30 16.75 -15.18
C ARG A 236 -2.85 16.63 -14.75
N VAL A 237 -2.53 15.67 -13.87
CA VAL A 237 -1.17 15.47 -13.38
C VAL A 237 -0.36 14.48 -14.23
N GLY A 238 -0.91 14.03 -15.36
CA GLY A 238 -0.21 13.17 -16.34
C GLY A 238 -0.23 11.67 -15.98
N ILE A 239 -1.18 11.24 -15.15
CA ILE A 239 -1.42 9.82 -14.88
C ILE A 239 -2.34 9.25 -15.96
N ASP A 240 -1.92 8.18 -16.61
CA ASP A 240 -2.63 7.51 -17.69
C ASP A 240 -3.30 6.19 -17.24
N HIS A 241 -2.90 5.62 -16.08
CA HIS A 241 -3.55 4.42 -15.55
C HIS A 241 -3.51 4.32 -14.03
N VAL A 242 -4.54 3.69 -13.49
CA VAL A 242 -4.74 3.44 -12.05
C VAL A 242 -5.28 2.04 -11.82
N LEU A 243 -5.28 1.61 -10.55
CA LEU A 243 -5.94 0.38 -10.13
C LEU A 243 -7.25 0.68 -9.41
N VAL A 244 -8.21 -0.24 -9.59
CA VAL A 244 -9.46 -0.29 -8.83
C VAL A 244 -9.72 -1.74 -8.39
N ASP A 245 -10.70 -1.95 -7.52
CA ASP A 245 -11.12 -3.31 -7.20
C ASP A 245 -12.14 -3.85 -8.22
N ALA A 246 -12.16 -5.16 -8.48
CA ALA A 246 -13.06 -5.77 -9.48
C ALA A 246 -14.54 -5.38 -9.33
N PRO A 247 -15.12 -5.30 -8.12
CA PRO A 247 -16.51 -4.86 -7.94
C PRO A 247 -16.83 -3.49 -8.54
N THR A 248 -15.84 -2.61 -8.63
CA THR A 248 -16.00 -1.28 -9.23
C THR A 248 -16.33 -1.40 -10.72
N LEU A 249 -15.55 -2.20 -11.46
CA LEU A 249 -15.79 -2.41 -12.89
C LEU A 249 -17.05 -3.24 -13.15
N ILE A 250 -17.29 -4.27 -12.34
CA ILE A 250 -18.47 -5.13 -12.46
C ILE A 250 -19.76 -4.30 -12.29
N ARG A 251 -19.82 -3.47 -11.26
CA ARG A 251 -20.96 -2.55 -11.05
C ARG A 251 -21.13 -1.57 -12.20
N ALA A 252 -20.03 -0.96 -12.65
CA ALA A 252 -20.05 -0.01 -13.77
C ALA A 252 -20.53 -0.64 -15.10
N ALA A 253 -20.24 -1.93 -15.30
CA ALA A 253 -20.67 -2.69 -16.47
C ALA A 253 -22.11 -3.22 -16.37
N GLY A 254 -22.84 -2.94 -15.29
CA GLY A 254 -24.19 -3.46 -15.05
C GLY A 254 -24.22 -4.95 -14.65
N GLY A 255 -23.11 -5.48 -14.19
CA GLY A 255 -23.01 -6.84 -13.68
C GLY A 255 -23.86 -7.06 -12.42
N ALA A 256 -24.23 -8.30 -12.15
CA ALA A 256 -25.03 -8.65 -10.99
C ALA A 256 -24.34 -8.22 -9.69
N GLU A 257 -25.07 -7.49 -8.87
CA GLU A 257 -24.59 -7.13 -7.55
C GLU A 257 -24.46 -8.37 -6.68
N ARG A 258 -23.25 -8.65 -6.24
CA ARG A 258 -22.93 -9.71 -5.30
C ARG A 258 -22.86 -9.13 -3.89
N ASP A 259 -23.07 -9.95 -2.88
CA ASP A 259 -22.83 -9.58 -1.50
C ASP A 259 -21.30 -9.62 -1.23
N TRP A 260 -20.66 -8.46 -1.28
CA TRP A 260 -19.23 -8.29 -1.03
C TRP A 260 -18.88 -8.30 0.47
N THR A 261 -19.88 -8.43 1.35
CA THR A 261 -19.68 -8.61 2.80
C THR A 261 -19.54 -10.09 3.14
N VAL A 262 -19.99 -10.97 2.27
CA VAL A 262 -19.81 -12.40 2.45
C VAL A 262 -18.32 -12.73 2.44
N ARG A 263 -17.93 -13.45 3.44
CA ARG A 263 -16.54 -13.79 3.76
C ARG A 263 -15.78 -14.29 2.54
N PRO A 264 -14.55 -13.80 2.31
CA PRO A 264 -13.68 -14.31 1.24
C PRO A 264 -13.27 -15.79 1.41
N ASP A 265 -13.63 -16.41 2.52
CA ASP A 265 -13.39 -17.82 2.85
C ASP A 265 -14.41 -18.79 2.25
N LEU A 266 -15.45 -18.29 1.57
CA LEU A 266 -16.40 -19.16 0.87
C LEU A 266 -15.96 -19.35 -0.59
N PRO A 267 -15.74 -20.60 -1.05
CA PRO A 267 -15.29 -20.92 -2.41
C PRO A 267 -16.14 -20.31 -3.52
N ASP A 268 -17.44 -20.12 -3.26
CA ASP A 268 -18.39 -19.57 -4.24
C ASP A 268 -18.24 -18.07 -4.49
N VAL A 269 -17.59 -17.31 -3.59
CA VAL A 269 -17.34 -15.87 -3.78
C VAL A 269 -16.09 -15.64 -4.62
N ALA A 270 -15.11 -16.53 -4.48
CA ALA A 270 -13.91 -16.56 -5.32
C ALA A 270 -14.18 -17.14 -6.72
N ALA A 271 -15.31 -17.81 -6.90
CA ALA A 271 -15.65 -18.44 -8.16
C ALA A 271 -16.08 -17.39 -9.19
N ARG A 272 -15.13 -17.07 -10.06
CA ARG A 272 -15.31 -16.53 -11.40
C ARG A 272 -16.06 -15.20 -11.47
N SER A 273 -15.33 -14.12 -11.71
CA SER A 273 -15.95 -13.01 -12.42
C SER A 273 -16.19 -13.49 -13.86
N PRO A 274 -17.44 -13.74 -14.29
CA PRO A 274 -17.71 -14.07 -15.69
C PRO A 274 -17.53 -12.85 -16.60
N ASP A 275 -17.27 -11.68 -16.02
CA ASP A 275 -17.24 -10.42 -16.73
C ASP A 275 -15.86 -10.19 -17.36
N GLU A 276 -15.82 -10.21 -18.67
CA GLU A 276 -14.65 -9.86 -19.49
C GLU A 276 -14.03 -8.51 -19.11
N VAL A 277 -14.80 -7.63 -18.46
CA VAL A 277 -14.39 -6.28 -18.04
C VAL A 277 -13.23 -6.29 -17.03
N VAL A 278 -13.11 -7.34 -16.20
CA VAL A 278 -12.04 -7.46 -15.20
C VAL A 278 -10.72 -7.91 -15.85
N HIS A 279 -10.81 -8.58 -16.99
CA HIS A 279 -9.67 -9.17 -17.70
C HIS A 279 -9.14 -8.26 -18.83
N ASP A 280 -9.44 -6.99 -18.76
CA ASP A 280 -8.90 -5.93 -19.62
C ASP A 280 -8.87 -4.59 -18.86
N GLY A 281 -8.27 -3.55 -19.43
CA GLY A 281 -8.41 -2.20 -18.93
C GLY A 281 -9.68 -1.53 -19.45
N VAL A 282 -10.15 -0.49 -18.76
CA VAL A 282 -11.25 0.38 -19.22
C VAL A 282 -10.88 1.84 -19.07
N LEU A 283 -11.32 2.68 -19.99
CA LEU A 283 -11.24 4.15 -19.88
C LEU A 283 -12.29 4.63 -18.87
N ILE A 284 -11.94 5.57 -18.00
CA ILE A 284 -12.81 6.07 -16.93
C ILE A 284 -13.54 7.33 -17.38
N GLY A 285 -14.88 7.31 -17.28
CA GLY A 285 -15.70 8.49 -17.59
C GLY A 285 -15.40 9.06 -18.97
N ASP A 286 -15.15 10.35 -19.07
CA ASP A 286 -14.78 11.03 -20.31
C ASP A 286 -13.25 11.26 -20.41
N SER A 287 -12.48 10.79 -19.43
CA SER A 287 -11.01 10.91 -19.41
C SER A 287 -10.33 9.83 -20.25
N ASP A 288 -9.05 10.02 -20.52
CA ASP A 288 -8.20 8.99 -21.15
C ASP A 288 -7.43 8.14 -20.10
N VAL A 289 -7.78 8.28 -18.83
CA VAL A 289 -7.21 7.46 -17.76
C VAL A 289 -7.80 6.06 -17.79
N VAL A 290 -6.95 5.06 -17.72
CA VAL A 290 -7.33 3.65 -17.73
C VAL A 290 -7.40 3.11 -16.30
N ALA A 291 -8.50 2.43 -15.97
CA ALA A 291 -8.59 1.60 -14.77
C ALA A 291 -8.27 0.15 -15.11
N PHE A 292 -7.36 -0.45 -14.35
CA PHE A 292 -7.14 -1.89 -14.28
C PHE A 292 -7.74 -2.42 -12.98
N ALA A 293 -8.42 -3.58 -13.05
CA ALA A 293 -9.07 -4.14 -11.88
C ALA A 293 -8.29 -5.31 -11.28
N ARG A 294 -8.14 -5.29 -9.95
CA ARG A 294 -7.62 -6.45 -9.21
C ARG A 294 -8.59 -7.63 -9.36
N ASP A 295 -8.10 -8.77 -9.86
CA ASP A 295 -8.89 -10.00 -9.91
C ASP A 295 -9.11 -10.57 -8.50
N LEU A 296 -10.37 -10.70 -8.09
CA LEU A 296 -10.71 -11.16 -6.73
C LEU A 296 -10.50 -12.66 -6.53
N ALA A 297 -10.70 -13.49 -7.55
CA ALA A 297 -10.49 -14.92 -7.43
C ALA A 297 -9.01 -15.21 -7.14
N VAL A 298 -8.12 -14.58 -7.92
CA VAL A 298 -6.67 -14.66 -7.73
C VAL A 298 -6.23 -14.00 -6.43
N ALA A 299 -6.78 -12.82 -6.11
CA ALA A 299 -6.42 -12.10 -4.90
C ALA A 299 -6.78 -12.88 -3.63
N TYR A 300 -7.99 -13.43 -3.54
CA TYR A 300 -8.44 -14.16 -2.36
C TYR A 300 -7.85 -15.58 -2.26
N ARG A 301 -7.47 -16.18 -3.39
CA ARG A 301 -6.74 -17.45 -3.35
C ARG A 301 -5.43 -17.33 -2.58
N VAL A 302 -4.75 -16.22 -2.73
CA VAL A 302 -3.51 -15.91 -2.00
C VAL A 302 -3.81 -15.31 -0.62
N TRP A 303 -4.69 -14.31 -0.54
CA TRP A 303 -4.87 -13.50 0.66
C TRP A 303 -6.31 -13.56 1.22
N ALA A 304 -6.83 -14.74 1.50
CA ALA A 304 -8.05 -14.86 2.30
C ALA A 304 -7.70 -15.28 3.74
N PRO A 305 -8.26 -14.63 4.78
CA PRO A 305 -7.89 -14.91 6.17
C PRO A 305 -8.05 -16.38 6.59
N ALA A 306 -9.05 -17.06 6.04
CA ALA A 306 -9.36 -18.44 6.43
C ALA A 306 -8.85 -19.49 5.44
N THR A 307 -8.67 -19.15 4.16
CA THR A 307 -8.41 -20.12 3.08
C THR A 307 -7.24 -19.74 2.18
N GLY A 308 -6.67 -18.56 2.37
CA GLY A 308 -5.50 -18.13 1.62
C GLY A 308 -4.25 -18.91 1.97
N TYR A 309 -3.28 -18.90 1.05
CA TYR A 309 -2.04 -19.66 1.21
C TYR A 309 -1.31 -19.43 2.54
N PRO A 310 -1.19 -18.19 3.07
CA PRO A 310 -0.51 -17.96 4.35
C PRO A 310 -1.09 -18.72 5.54
N GLY A 311 -2.35 -19.14 5.45
CA GLY A 311 -3.02 -19.95 6.47
C GLY A 311 -2.76 -21.46 6.38
N ASP A 312 -1.93 -21.93 5.43
CA ASP A 312 -1.60 -23.36 5.30
C ASP A 312 -0.89 -23.90 6.54
N ALA A 313 -1.28 -25.11 6.95
CA ALA A 313 -0.81 -25.75 8.19
C ALA A 313 0.72 -25.91 8.30
N TRP A 314 1.44 -25.91 7.18
CA TRP A 314 2.89 -26.08 7.14
C TRP A 314 3.68 -24.77 7.22
N TYR A 315 3.06 -23.63 6.92
CA TYR A 315 3.74 -22.34 6.92
C TYR A 315 4.00 -21.80 8.31
N ARG A 316 5.01 -20.93 8.42
CA ARG A 316 5.34 -20.27 9.67
C ARG A 316 4.18 -19.40 10.15
N ASP A 317 3.75 -19.59 11.38
CA ASP A 317 2.65 -18.82 11.96
C ASP A 317 3.07 -17.37 12.23
N PHE A 318 2.30 -16.45 11.67
CA PHE A 318 2.51 -15.02 11.88
C PHE A 318 2.05 -14.55 13.27
N HIS A 319 0.98 -15.15 13.80
CA HIS A 319 0.31 -14.68 15.02
C HIS A 319 0.97 -15.20 16.30
N THR A 320 1.70 -16.30 16.24
CA THR A 320 2.42 -16.82 17.39
C THR A 320 3.64 -15.96 17.67
N GLN A 321 3.65 -15.26 18.78
CA GLN A 321 4.83 -14.54 19.22
C GLN A 321 5.78 -15.49 19.95
N GLY A 322 7.08 -15.34 19.69
CA GLY A 322 8.09 -16.08 20.44
C GLY A 322 8.06 -15.69 21.92
N THR A 323 8.14 -16.69 22.81
CA THR A 323 8.24 -16.44 24.24
C THR A 323 9.57 -15.72 24.54
N PHE A 324 9.54 -14.63 25.32
CA PHE A 324 10.73 -13.88 25.74
C PHE A 324 11.63 -13.37 24.59
N GLY A 325 11.04 -12.91 23.49
CA GLY A 325 11.80 -12.34 22.37
C GLY A 325 12.39 -13.34 21.40
N ALA A 326 12.11 -14.65 21.58
CA ALA A 326 12.46 -15.66 20.60
C ALA A 326 11.73 -15.46 19.26
N HIS A 327 12.34 -15.91 18.17
CA HIS A 327 11.70 -15.89 16.86
C HIS A 327 10.45 -16.76 16.82
N ARG A 328 9.54 -16.41 15.91
CA ARG A 328 8.37 -17.24 15.60
C ARG A 328 8.86 -18.57 15.01
N SER A 329 8.77 -19.63 15.79
CA SER A 329 9.32 -20.96 15.45
C SER A 329 8.24 -22.05 15.42
N HIS A 330 6.97 -21.64 15.32
CA HIS A 330 5.85 -22.55 15.16
C HIS A 330 5.23 -22.38 13.77
N ARG A 331 4.68 -23.47 13.25
CA ARG A 331 3.86 -23.46 12.05
C ARG A 331 2.39 -23.22 12.40
N VAL A 332 1.58 -22.83 11.40
CA VAL A 332 0.13 -22.61 11.56
C VAL A 332 -0.54 -23.85 12.18
N THR A 333 -0.14 -25.06 11.77
CA THR A 333 -0.64 -26.35 12.24
C THR A 333 -2.13 -26.56 11.92
N GLY A 334 -2.95 -25.54 12.14
CA GLY A 334 -4.37 -25.44 11.83
C GLY A 334 -4.92 -24.16 12.44
N GLN A 335 -5.88 -23.53 11.79
CA GLN A 335 -6.42 -22.23 12.21
C GLN A 335 -7.09 -22.24 13.58
N GLN A 336 -7.64 -23.39 14.00
CA GLN A 336 -8.31 -23.57 15.29
C GLN A 336 -7.38 -24.14 16.38
N VAL A 337 -6.11 -24.40 16.04
CA VAL A 337 -5.13 -24.94 17.00
C VAL A 337 -4.65 -23.80 17.90
N PRO A 338 -4.86 -23.88 19.22
CA PRO A 338 -4.38 -22.85 20.14
C PRO A 338 -2.85 -22.85 20.21
N TRP A 339 -2.27 -21.72 20.57
CA TRP A 339 -0.82 -21.52 20.56
C TRP A 339 -0.01 -22.62 21.26
N PRO A 340 -0.37 -23.11 22.46
CA PRO A 340 0.44 -24.13 23.13
C PRO A 340 0.51 -25.48 22.40
N ASP A 341 -0.45 -25.73 21.50
CA ASP A 341 -0.56 -27.00 20.77
C ASP A 341 -0.04 -26.90 19.33
N LYS A 342 0.50 -25.74 18.93
CA LYS A 342 1.09 -25.55 17.60
C LYS A 342 2.40 -26.30 17.48
N ALA A 343 2.55 -27.03 16.37
CA ALA A 343 3.77 -27.78 16.08
C ALA A 343 4.93 -26.84 15.69
N ALA A 344 6.15 -27.30 15.92
CA ALA A 344 7.34 -26.60 15.50
C ALA A 344 7.39 -26.40 13.98
N TYR A 345 7.99 -25.29 13.56
CA TYR A 345 8.16 -24.94 12.15
C TYR A 345 9.20 -25.85 11.50
N ASP A 346 8.87 -26.37 10.34
CA ASP A 346 9.75 -27.15 9.48
C ASP A 346 9.99 -26.37 8.17
N PRO A 347 11.15 -25.72 8.02
CA PRO A 347 11.44 -24.91 6.84
C PRO A 347 11.42 -25.69 5.53
N ASP A 348 11.90 -26.93 5.50
CA ASP A 348 11.98 -27.73 4.29
C ASP A 348 10.59 -28.16 3.82
N ALA A 349 9.76 -28.62 4.73
CA ALA A 349 8.36 -28.95 4.44
C ALA A 349 7.56 -27.72 3.98
N ALA A 350 7.74 -26.58 4.64
CA ALA A 350 7.10 -25.34 4.26
C ALA A 350 7.52 -24.87 2.85
N LEU A 351 8.82 -24.92 2.55
CA LEU A 351 9.31 -24.56 1.21
C LEU A 351 8.84 -25.54 0.14
N ALA A 352 8.75 -26.83 0.43
CA ALA A 352 8.16 -27.80 -0.51
C ALA A 352 6.70 -27.44 -0.83
N ARG A 353 5.92 -27.07 0.19
CA ARG A 353 4.51 -26.72 0.07
C ARG A 353 4.28 -25.49 -0.84
N THR A 354 5.23 -24.54 -0.96
CA THR A 354 5.08 -23.42 -1.89
C THR A 354 4.95 -23.85 -3.35
N THR A 355 5.51 -25.00 -3.74
CA THR A 355 5.38 -25.54 -5.12
C THR A 355 3.93 -25.92 -5.42
N ASP A 356 3.26 -26.59 -4.49
CA ASP A 356 1.85 -26.98 -4.66
C ASP A 356 0.97 -25.73 -4.85
N HIS A 357 1.25 -24.66 -4.09
CA HIS A 357 0.50 -23.41 -4.20
C HIS A 357 0.84 -22.60 -5.46
N VAL A 358 2.04 -22.76 -6.03
CA VAL A 358 2.36 -22.22 -7.36
C VAL A 358 1.56 -22.93 -8.43
N ASP A 359 1.52 -24.25 -8.41
CA ASP A 359 0.78 -25.04 -9.40
C ASP A 359 -0.74 -24.79 -9.30
N ASP A 360 -1.27 -24.65 -8.09
CA ASP A 360 -2.66 -24.28 -7.84
C ASP A 360 -3.00 -22.90 -8.44
N LEU A 361 -2.15 -21.88 -8.20
CA LEU A 361 -2.42 -20.55 -8.77
C LEU A 361 -2.27 -20.52 -10.28
N VAL A 362 -1.29 -21.23 -10.85
CA VAL A 362 -1.13 -21.33 -12.31
C VAL A 362 -2.35 -22.02 -12.93
N GLY A 363 -2.90 -23.05 -12.29
CA GLY A 363 -4.18 -23.64 -12.69
C GLY A 363 -5.32 -22.63 -12.74
N LEU A 364 -5.43 -21.79 -11.70
CA LEU A 364 -6.44 -20.72 -11.66
C LEU A 364 -6.22 -19.65 -12.74
N LEU A 365 -4.96 -19.30 -13.04
CA LEU A 365 -4.62 -18.39 -14.15
C LEU A 365 -5.04 -18.95 -15.50
N HIS A 366 -4.83 -20.25 -15.76
CA HIS A 366 -5.31 -20.92 -16.97
C HIS A 366 -6.85 -20.91 -17.03
N GLU A 367 -7.55 -21.24 -15.96
CA GLU A 367 -9.01 -21.17 -15.91
C GLU A 367 -9.54 -19.76 -16.27
N ALA A 368 -8.83 -18.71 -15.84
CA ALA A 368 -9.22 -17.33 -16.12
C ALA A 368 -8.89 -16.90 -17.55
N LEU A 369 -7.75 -17.32 -18.11
CA LEU A 369 -7.18 -16.76 -19.33
C LEU A 369 -7.35 -17.62 -20.58
N ASP A 370 -7.42 -18.98 -20.48
CA ASP A 370 -7.60 -19.85 -21.64
C ASP A 370 -8.83 -19.51 -22.50
N PRO A 371 -10.00 -19.14 -21.92
CA PRO A 371 -11.15 -18.71 -22.71
C PRO A 371 -11.00 -17.29 -23.29
N ARG A 372 -9.89 -16.57 -22.98
CA ARG A 372 -9.67 -15.15 -23.30
C ARG A 372 -8.28 -14.92 -23.88
N PRO A 373 -8.02 -15.28 -25.14
CA PRO A 373 -6.72 -15.03 -25.77
C PRO A 373 -6.30 -13.55 -25.63
N GLY A 374 -5.08 -13.32 -25.13
CA GLY A 374 -4.58 -11.99 -24.82
C GLY A 374 -5.31 -11.26 -23.68
N GLY A 375 -6.10 -11.98 -22.86
CA GLY A 375 -6.71 -11.46 -21.64
C GLY A 375 -5.67 -11.13 -20.59
N LEU A 376 -6.04 -10.31 -19.59
CA LEU A 376 -5.20 -9.86 -18.49
C LEU A 376 -5.77 -10.34 -17.15
N VAL A 377 -4.93 -10.89 -16.30
CA VAL A 377 -5.22 -11.04 -14.86
C VAL A 377 -4.32 -10.08 -14.09
N VAL A 378 -4.91 -9.23 -13.26
CA VAL A 378 -4.18 -8.35 -12.32
C VAL A 378 -4.22 -8.94 -10.92
N ALA A 379 -3.08 -9.43 -10.46
CA ALA A 379 -2.87 -9.95 -9.11
C ALA A 379 -2.22 -8.87 -8.24
N ALA A 380 -3.03 -8.17 -7.44
CA ALA A 380 -2.58 -7.01 -6.69
C ALA A 380 -2.64 -7.23 -5.18
N TYR A 381 -1.53 -6.92 -4.48
CA TYR A 381 -1.34 -7.15 -3.04
C TYR A 381 -0.49 -6.06 -2.40
N ASP A 382 -0.57 -5.95 -1.07
CA ASP A 382 0.46 -5.26 -0.31
C ASP A 382 1.77 -6.05 -0.36
N THR A 383 2.89 -5.36 -0.55
CA THR A 383 4.22 -6.00 -0.63
C THR A 383 4.56 -6.73 0.65
N GLU A 384 4.11 -6.21 1.80
CA GLU A 384 4.35 -6.74 3.15
C GLU A 384 3.75 -8.12 3.35
N LEU A 385 2.80 -8.54 2.52
CA LEU A 385 2.32 -9.92 2.48
C LEU A 385 3.48 -10.89 2.27
N PHE A 386 4.41 -10.57 1.35
CA PHE A 386 5.48 -11.46 0.95
C PHE A 386 6.70 -11.30 1.87
N GLY A 387 6.78 -12.12 2.91
CA GLY A 387 7.88 -12.23 3.85
C GLY A 387 7.60 -11.67 5.24
N HIS A 388 6.83 -10.57 5.38
CA HIS A 388 6.46 -10.05 6.69
C HIS A 388 5.25 -10.82 7.27
N TRP A 389 4.13 -10.88 6.57
CA TRP A 389 2.95 -11.64 7.02
C TRP A 389 3.01 -13.12 6.61
N TRP A 390 3.53 -13.40 5.44
CA TRP A 390 3.75 -14.75 4.91
C TRP A 390 5.24 -14.99 4.65
N TYR A 391 5.88 -15.66 5.59
CA TYR A 391 7.34 -15.85 5.60
C TYR A 391 7.88 -16.50 4.32
N GLU A 392 7.18 -17.50 3.79
CA GLU A 392 7.55 -18.23 2.58
C GLU A 392 7.18 -17.46 1.29
N GLY A 393 6.46 -16.34 1.43
CA GLY A 393 5.94 -15.54 0.33
C GLY A 393 6.98 -15.14 -0.73
N PRO A 394 8.20 -14.68 -0.39
CA PRO A 394 9.22 -14.34 -1.39
C PRO A 394 9.68 -15.54 -2.22
N VAL A 395 9.78 -16.73 -1.62
CA VAL A 395 10.14 -17.97 -2.34
C VAL A 395 9.02 -18.41 -3.26
N TRP A 396 7.78 -18.35 -2.78
CA TRP A 396 6.61 -18.62 -3.60
C TRP A 396 6.52 -17.67 -4.78
N LEU A 397 6.74 -16.38 -4.55
CA LEU A 397 6.74 -15.32 -5.56
C LEU A 397 7.79 -15.61 -6.67
N GLU A 398 9.02 -15.93 -6.29
CA GLU A 398 10.08 -16.29 -7.23
C GLU A 398 9.71 -17.51 -8.08
N ARG A 399 9.17 -18.55 -7.44
CA ARG A 399 8.72 -19.77 -8.11
C ARG A 399 7.56 -19.50 -9.08
N LEU A 400 6.58 -18.70 -8.66
CA LEU A 400 5.45 -18.31 -9.51
C LEU A 400 5.92 -17.56 -10.76
N LEU A 401 6.76 -16.56 -10.61
CA LEU A 401 7.25 -15.76 -11.73
C LEU A 401 8.04 -16.59 -12.73
N ARG A 402 8.89 -17.52 -12.25
CA ARG A 402 9.61 -18.48 -13.10
C ARG A 402 8.65 -19.43 -13.79
N ARG A 403 7.64 -19.92 -13.09
CA ARG A 403 6.65 -20.86 -13.63
C ARG A 403 5.80 -20.22 -14.73
N VAL A 404 5.36 -18.96 -14.54
CA VAL A 404 4.65 -18.19 -15.56
C VAL A 404 5.56 -17.88 -16.75
N ALA A 405 6.82 -17.50 -16.52
CA ALA A 405 7.77 -17.23 -17.61
C ALA A 405 8.14 -18.48 -18.44
N ALA A 406 8.03 -19.66 -17.87
CA ALA A 406 8.27 -20.94 -18.57
C ALA A 406 7.01 -21.51 -19.24
N ASP A 407 5.83 -20.91 -19.01
CA ASP A 407 4.57 -21.37 -19.58
C ASP A 407 4.39 -20.83 -21.00
N PRO A 408 4.12 -21.68 -22.00
CA PRO A 408 4.00 -21.23 -23.39
C PRO A 408 2.74 -20.41 -23.68
N THR A 409 1.75 -20.45 -22.79
CA THR A 409 0.44 -19.79 -22.96
C THR A 409 0.22 -18.61 -22.03
N LEU A 410 1.16 -18.38 -21.09
CA LEU A 410 1.14 -17.25 -20.16
C LEU A 410 2.40 -16.40 -20.32
N ARG A 411 2.29 -15.13 -19.93
CA ARG A 411 3.45 -14.25 -19.77
C ARG A 411 3.24 -13.25 -18.64
N THR A 412 4.31 -12.86 -17.97
CA THR A 412 4.28 -11.71 -17.06
C THR A 412 4.18 -10.41 -17.86
N THR A 413 3.57 -9.40 -17.28
CA THR A 413 3.50 -8.05 -17.85
C THR A 413 3.47 -6.99 -16.76
N THR A 414 3.91 -5.78 -17.09
CA THR A 414 3.59 -4.58 -16.30
C THR A 414 2.31 -3.92 -16.83
N LEU A 415 1.66 -3.08 -16.02
CA LEU A 415 0.46 -2.37 -16.46
C LEU A 415 0.77 -1.41 -17.62
N ALA A 416 1.92 -0.71 -17.58
CA ALA A 416 2.36 0.16 -18.66
C ALA A 416 2.61 -0.61 -19.96
N SER A 417 3.30 -1.76 -19.88
CA SER A 417 3.56 -2.60 -21.05
C SER A 417 2.26 -3.18 -21.63
N ARG A 418 1.31 -3.56 -20.76
CA ARG A 418 -0.03 -3.96 -21.19
C ARG A 418 -0.73 -2.83 -21.93
N LEU A 419 -0.75 -1.64 -21.34
CA LEU A 419 -1.40 -0.45 -21.93
C LEU A 419 -0.81 -0.12 -23.31
N ALA A 420 0.53 -0.14 -23.43
CA ALA A 420 1.21 0.13 -24.69
C ALA A 420 0.91 -0.90 -25.79
N ARG A 421 0.79 -2.18 -25.43
CA ARG A 421 0.49 -3.24 -26.40
C ARG A 421 -0.98 -3.31 -26.80
N ARG A 422 -1.87 -3.08 -25.84
CA ARG A 422 -3.31 -3.27 -26.03
C ARG A 422 -4.10 -2.19 -25.28
N PRO A 423 -4.14 -0.96 -25.81
CA PRO A 423 -4.92 0.11 -25.22
C PRO A 423 -6.41 -0.25 -25.21
N PRO A 424 -7.12 -0.04 -24.09
CA PRO A 424 -8.53 -0.37 -23.99
C PRO A 424 -9.38 0.58 -24.84
N THR A 425 -10.47 0.06 -25.38
CA THR A 425 -11.45 0.85 -26.14
C THR A 425 -12.78 1.02 -25.40
N ARG A 426 -13.02 0.18 -24.38
CA ARG A 426 -14.23 0.23 -23.58
C ARG A 426 -14.14 1.37 -22.58
N ARG A 427 -15.22 2.15 -22.46
CA ARG A 427 -15.33 3.29 -21.55
C ARG A 427 -16.46 3.04 -20.55
N LEU A 428 -16.22 3.32 -19.26
CA LEU A 428 -17.19 3.14 -18.19
C LEU A 428 -17.17 4.33 -17.22
N HIS A 429 -18.35 4.72 -16.74
CA HIS A 429 -18.47 5.61 -15.60
C HIS A 429 -18.43 4.77 -14.32
N LEU A 430 -17.37 4.93 -13.55
CA LEU A 430 -17.14 4.13 -12.36
C LEU A 430 -17.92 4.70 -11.16
N PRO A 431 -18.54 3.85 -10.33
CA PRO A 431 -19.13 4.27 -9.07
C PRO A 431 -18.04 4.51 -8.02
N GLU A 432 -18.36 5.28 -6.98
CA GLU A 432 -17.54 5.43 -5.80
C GLU A 432 -17.26 4.05 -5.16
N SER A 433 -15.99 3.80 -4.78
CA SER A 433 -15.57 2.47 -4.36
C SER A 433 -14.20 2.46 -3.67
N SER A 434 -13.87 1.33 -3.06
CA SER A 434 -12.53 1.01 -2.54
C SER A 434 -12.35 -0.51 -2.45
N TRP A 435 -11.20 -0.99 -1.98
CA TRP A 435 -11.00 -2.40 -1.64
C TRP A 435 -11.42 -2.76 -0.20
N GLY A 436 -11.82 -1.76 0.59
CA GLY A 436 -12.18 -1.91 1.99
C GLY A 436 -13.46 -2.73 2.21
N TYR A 437 -13.89 -2.77 3.47
CA TYR A 437 -15.12 -3.48 3.88
C TYR A 437 -16.33 -2.92 3.12
N GLY A 438 -17.15 -3.82 2.58
CA GLY A 438 -18.29 -3.46 1.74
C GLY A 438 -17.95 -2.83 0.40
N LYS A 439 -16.66 -2.74 0.03
CA LYS A 439 -16.17 -2.09 -1.19
C LYS A 439 -16.47 -0.59 -1.28
N GLY A 440 -16.58 0.05 -0.12
CA GLY A 440 -16.82 1.48 0.06
C GLY A 440 -16.04 2.00 1.27
N HIS A 441 -16.64 2.88 2.07
CA HIS A 441 -15.94 3.59 3.16
C HIS A 441 -15.82 2.81 4.48
N GLY A 442 -16.38 1.60 4.58
CA GLY A 442 -16.58 0.89 5.85
C GLY A 442 -15.30 0.53 6.64
N SER A 443 -14.11 0.61 6.01
CA SER A 443 -12.84 0.42 6.71
C SER A 443 -12.24 1.72 7.28
N TRP A 444 -12.79 2.89 6.96
CA TRP A 444 -12.27 4.20 7.37
C TRP A 444 -13.30 5.04 8.11
N VAL A 445 -14.60 4.81 7.86
CA VAL A 445 -15.68 5.56 8.48
C VAL A 445 -16.54 4.63 9.33
N THR A 446 -16.39 4.79 10.63
CA THR A 446 -17.13 4.05 11.65
C THR A 446 -17.50 4.99 12.79
N PRO A 447 -18.40 4.62 13.70
CA PRO A 447 -18.65 5.41 14.91
C PRO A 447 -17.37 5.70 15.71
N ALA A 448 -16.40 4.76 15.75
CA ALA A 448 -15.15 4.91 16.47
C ALA A 448 -14.19 5.91 15.82
N THR A 449 -14.21 6.03 14.48
CA THR A 449 -13.32 6.95 13.75
C THR A 449 -13.89 8.35 13.55
N ARG A 450 -15.20 8.55 13.78
CA ARG A 450 -15.85 9.86 13.59
C ARG A 450 -15.20 11.01 14.38
N PRO A 451 -14.85 10.86 15.67
CA PRO A 451 -14.15 11.93 16.40
C PRO A 451 -12.81 12.31 15.78
N MET A 452 -12.10 11.32 15.18
CA MET A 452 -10.85 11.54 14.47
C MET A 452 -11.08 12.40 13.22
N TRP A 453 -12.08 12.08 12.39
CA TRP A 453 -12.45 12.89 11.23
C TRP A 453 -12.87 14.31 11.62
N GLN A 454 -13.65 14.48 12.69
CA GLN A 454 -14.01 15.81 13.20
C GLN A 454 -12.79 16.63 13.59
N ARG A 455 -11.81 16.01 14.25
CA ARG A 455 -10.54 16.68 14.62
C ARG A 455 -9.73 17.10 13.39
N ILE A 456 -9.60 16.22 12.39
CA ILE A 456 -8.89 16.48 11.13
C ILE A 456 -9.52 17.69 10.42
N VAL A 457 -10.83 17.67 10.19
CA VAL A 457 -11.54 18.75 9.49
C VAL A 457 -11.46 20.08 10.24
N ALA A 458 -11.54 20.06 11.57
CA ALA A 458 -11.40 21.29 12.40
C ALA A 458 -10.00 21.91 12.29
N VAL A 459 -8.95 21.08 12.36
CA VAL A 459 -7.55 21.54 12.22
C VAL A 459 -7.31 22.13 10.83
N GLU A 460 -7.81 21.49 9.77
CA GLU A 460 -7.68 22.00 8.41
C GLU A 460 -8.40 23.33 8.18
N ALA A 461 -9.59 23.48 8.76
CA ALA A 461 -10.32 24.74 8.68
C ALA A 461 -9.53 25.88 9.35
N ARG A 462 -8.93 25.62 10.52
CA ARG A 462 -8.04 26.56 11.21
C ARG A 462 -6.79 26.87 10.39
N ALA A 463 -6.12 25.84 9.87
CA ALA A 463 -4.90 25.98 9.08
C ALA A 463 -5.14 26.85 7.84
N ARG A 464 -6.27 26.64 7.13
CA ARG A 464 -6.69 27.46 6.00
C ARG A 464 -6.80 28.93 6.40
N ALA A 465 -7.45 29.23 7.52
CA ALA A 465 -7.61 30.60 8.01
C ALA A 465 -6.26 31.23 8.39
N ALA A 466 -5.41 30.50 9.12
CA ALA A 466 -4.11 30.97 9.57
C ALA A 466 -3.15 31.28 8.41
N VAL A 467 -3.03 30.36 7.43
CA VAL A 467 -2.17 30.57 6.24
C VAL A 467 -2.65 31.78 5.44
N ARG A 468 -3.93 31.88 5.17
CA ARG A 468 -4.51 33.02 4.45
C ARG A 468 -4.25 34.36 5.15
N THR A 469 -4.44 34.41 6.47
CA THR A 469 -4.18 35.63 7.26
C THR A 469 -2.71 36.02 7.19
N ALA A 470 -1.80 35.07 7.37
CA ALA A 470 -0.37 35.30 7.34
C ALA A 470 0.13 35.72 5.95
N ASP A 471 -0.36 35.11 4.87
CA ASP A 471 -0.04 35.47 3.48
C ASP A 471 -0.54 36.90 3.12
N HIS A 472 -1.76 37.26 3.56
CA HIS A 472 -2.28 38.62 3.34
C HIS A 472 -1.49 39.71 4.08
N ALA A 473 -0.97 39.38 5.24
CA ALA A 473 -0.15 40.29 6.04
C ALA A 473 1.35 40.27 5.67
N ASP A 474 1.75 39.45 4.69
CA ASP A 474 3.13 39.26 4.22
C ASP A 474 4.12 38.93 5.37
N HIS A 475 3.65 38.12 6.32
CA HIS A 475 4.47 37.70 7.47
C HIS A 475 4.54 36.18 7.65
N ALA A 476 4.11 35.40 6.67
CA ALA A 476 4.15 33.94 6.74
C ALA A 476 5.61 33.44 6.69
N ASP A 477 6.12 32.93 7.81
CA ASP A 477 7.43 32.27 7.84
C ASP A 477 7.40 30.97 7.01
N PRO A 478 8.26 30.81 5.97
CA PRO A 478 8.24 29.65 5.09
C PRO A 478 8.46 28.31 5.82
N ALA A 479 9.29 28.28 6.88
CA ALA A 479 9.56 27.06 7.63
C ALA A 479 8.35 26.63 8.46
N VAL A 480 7.61 27.60 9.03
CA VAL A 480 6.35 27.34 9.74
C VAL A 480 5.29 26.80 8.78
N VAL A 481 5.14 27.41 7.60
CA VAL A 481 4.20 26.97 6.57
C VAL A 481 4.55 25.57 6.07
N ALA A 482 5.82 25.30 5.78
CA ALA A 482 6.27 23.99 5.32
C ALA A 482 6.01 22.90 6.37
N GLN A 483 6.30 23.18 7.65
CA GLN A 483 6.02 22.23 8.72
C GLN A 483 4.53 22.01 8.93
N LEU A 484 3.72 23.07 8.87
CA LEU A 484 2.25 22.93 8.93
C LEU A 484 1.74 21.99 7.84
N GLY A 485 2.21 22.13 6.61
CA GLY A 485 1.81 21.24 5.51
C GLY A 485 2.21 19.79 5.75
N ARG A 486 3.38 19.52 6.37
CA ARG A 486 3.76 18.15 6.75
C ARG A 486 2.80 17.57 7.78
N GLU A 487 2.46 18.31 8.83
CA GLU A 487 1.53 17.85 9.86
C GLU A 487 0.13 17.58 9.29
N LEU A 488 -0.38 18.47 8.43
CA LEU A 488 -1.67 18.29 7.74
C LEU A 488 -1.66 17.07 6.82
N GLY A 489 -0.55 16.84 6.11
CA GLY A 489 -0.37 15.65 5.30
C GLY A 489 -0.48 14.37 6.14
N GLN A 490 0.26 14.31 7.26
CA GLN A 490 0.24 13.15 8.15
C GLN A 490 -1.13 12.89 8.79
N LEU A 491 -1.89 13.93 9.10
CA LEU A 491 -3.26 13.81 9.61
C LEU A 491 -4.18 13.06 8.64
N ARG A 492 -3.96 13.19 7.32
CA ARG A 492 -4.81 12.59 6.29
C ARG A 492 -4.44 11.14 5.93
N CYS A 493 -3.37 10.59 6.49
CA CYS A 493 -2.97 9.22 6.20
C CYS A 493 -4.12 8.24 6.47
N SER A 494 -4.43 7.36 5.51
CA SER A 494 -5.54 6.42 5.59
C SER A 494 -5.36 5.37 6.69
N ASP A 495 -4.13 5.13 7.12
CA ASP A 495 -3.79 4.14 8.15
C ASP A 495 -4.43 4.44 9.49
N TRP A 496 -4.51 5.70 9.90
CA TRP A 496 -5.02 6.03 11.24
C TRP A 496 -6.48 5.63 11.44
N PRO A 497 -7.43 6.04 10.59
CA PRO A 497 -8.80 5.59 10.72
C PRO A 497 -8.94 4.08 10.46
N PHE A 498 -8.12 3.48 9.57
CA PHE A 498 -8.12 2.04 9.36
C PHE A 498 -7.72 1.27 10.63
N MET A 499 -6.63 1.65 11.30
CA MET A 499 -6.15 1.02 12.52
C MET A 499 -7.22 1.05 13.63
N VAL A 500 -7.89 2.20 13.79
CA VAL A 500 -8.98 2.35 14.78
C VAL A 500 -10.18 1.49 14.40
N ALA A 501 -10.61 1.54 13.14
CA ALA A 501 -11.77 0.78 12.66
C ALA A 501 -11.57 -0.75 12.78
N ARG A 502 -10.33 -1.22 12.65
CA ARG A 502 -9.96 -2.64 12.74
C ARG A 502 -9.50 -3.09 14.12
N GLY A 503 -9.31 -2.17 15.06
CA GLY A 503 -8.78 -2.47 16.38
C GLY A 503 -7.29 -2.87 16.38
N ASN A 504 -6.56 -2.52 15.32
CA ASN A 504 -5.13 -2.80 15.18
C ASN A 504 -4.32 -1.64 15.79
N SER A 505 -3.88 -1.78 17.04
CA SER A 505 -3.15 -0.73 17.77
C SER A 505 -3.86 0.64 17.73
N PRO A 506 -5.15 0.72 18.11
CA PRO A 506 -5.93 1.95 17.98
C PRO A 506 -5.36 3.11 18.79
N ASP A 507 -4.78 2.83 19.96
CA ASP A 507 -4.16 3.85 20.81
C ASP A 507 -3.00 4.55 20.09
N TYR A 508 -2.16 3.80 19.36
CA TYR A 508 -1.09 4.39 18.55
C TYR A 508 -1.66 5.34 17.48
N ALA A 509 -2.71 4.94 16.78
CA ALA A 509 -3.35 5.79 15.77
C ALA A 509 -3.96 7.06 16.38
N HIS A 510 -4.61 6.96 17.54
CA HIS A 510 -5.11 8.13 18.28
C HIS A 510 -4.00 9.07 18.73
N ASP A 511 -2.89 8.53 19.25
CA ASP A 511 -1.72 9.31 19.64
C ASP A 511 -1.10 10.03 18.42
N ARG A 512 -1.01 9.37 17.27
CA ARG A 512 -0.48 9.98 16.03
C ARG A 512 -1.35 11.15 15.57
N ILE A 513 -2.66 10.98 15.51
CA ILE A 513 -3.61 12.06 15.17
C ILE A 513 -3.48 13.23 16.17
N SER A 514 -3.44 12.94 17.46
CA SER A 514 -3.31 13.99 18.49
C SER A 514 -2.01 14.76 18.32
N GLN A 515 -0.87 14.08 18.17
CA GLN A 515 0.44 14.71 18.00
C GLN A 515 0.51 15.63 16.77
N HIS A 516 -0.02 15.16 15.62
CA HIS A 516 -0.04 15.96 14.39
C HIS A 516 -1.03 17.13 14.49
N ALA A 517 -2.20 16.90 15.07
CA ALA A 517 -3.21 17.94 15.26
C ALA A 517 -2.74 19.06 16.20
N ASP A 518 -2.13 18.70 17.33
CA ASP A 518 -1.61 19.67 18.31
C ASP A 518 -0.42 20.44 17.75
N ALA A 519 0.45 19.78 16.98
CA ALA A 519 1.54 20.45 16.26
C ALA A 519 1.00 21.43 15.22
N ALA A 520 0.01 21.04 14.43
CA ALA A 520 -0.64 21.91 13.46
C ALA A 520 -1.31 23.12 14.12
N ASP A 521 -2.01 22.91 15.24
CA ASP A 521 -2.61 24.01 16.02
C ASP A 521 -1.57 25.00 16.55
N ARG A 522 -0.42 24.52 17.02
CA ARG A 522 0.69 25.39 17.44
C ARG A 522 1.27 26.19 16.27
N LEU A 523 1.48 25.55 15.11
CA LEU A 523 1.97 26.22 13.90
C LEU A 523 0.96 27.26 13.39
N CYS A 524 -0.34 26.98 13.45
CA CYS A 524 -1.38 27.95 13.15
C CYS A 524 -1.30 29.19 14.07
N ALA A 525 -1.13 28.99 15.38
CA ALA A 525 -0.96 30.08 16.33
C ALA A 525 0.29 30.93 16.04
N MET A 526 1.39 30.30 15.60
CA MET A 526 2.60 31.05 15.18
C MET A 526 2.33 31.91 13.94
N LEU A 527 1.62 31.38 12.94
CA LEU A 527 1.22 32.14 11.75
C LEU A 527 0.27 33.28 12.10
N GLU A 528 -0.73 33.04 12.95
CA GLU A 528 -1.68 34.05 13.43
C GLU A 528 -0.98 35.22 14.14
N GLN A 529 0.17 34.98 14.80
CA GLN A 529 0.98 35.97 15.54
C GLN A 529 2.12 36.55 14.71
N GLY A 530 2.36 36.11 13.49
CA GLY A 530 3.53 36.49 12.69
C GLY A 530 4.86 36.05 13.31
N ALA A 531 4.85 34.94 14.05
CA ALA A 531 6.05 34.45 14.73
C ALA A 531 6.93 33.66 13.73
N ALA A 532 8.24 33.91 13.79
CA ALA A 532 9.21 33.14 13.02
C ALA A 532 9.42 31.75 13.60
N ALA A 533 9.97 30.83 12.75
CA ALA A 533 10.33 29.51 13.19
C ALA A 533 11.32 29.53 14.36
N ASP A 534 11.01 28.74 15.38
CA ASP A 534 11.82 28.57 16.58
C ASP A 534 12.54 27.20 16.61
N ALA A 535 13.29 26.93 17.68
CA ALA A 535 13.99 25.64 17.86
C ALA A 535 13.03 24.45 17.87
N TRP A 536 11.76 24.66 18.31
CA TRP A 536 10.76 23.58 18.27
C TRP A 536 10.35 23.24 16.83
N VAL A 537 10.16 24.25 15.95
CA VAL A 537 9.87 24.01 14.53
C VAL A 537 11.01 23.24 13.86
N THR A 538 12.27 23.62 14.21
CA THR A 538 13.46 22.91 13.71
C THR A 538 13.48 21.45 14.17
N ASP A 539 13.31 21.17 15.48
CA ASP A 539 13.23 19.79 16.00
C ASP A 539 12.08 19.01 15.37
N ARG A 540 10.91 19.66 15.26
CA ARG A 540 9.73 18.99 14.66
C ARG A 540 9.95 18.63 13.20
N SER A 541 10.66 19.46 12.43
CA SER A 541 10.98 19.19 11.02
C SER A 541 11.92 18.01 10.82
N LEU A 542 12.74 17.69 11.81
CA LEU A 542 13.57 16.48 11.82
C LEU A 542 12.76 15.23 12.16
N ARG A 543 11.73 15.35 13.01
CA ARG A 543 10.87 14.24 13.40
C ARG A 543 9.84 13.89 12.35
N VAL A 544 9.28 14.89 11.66
CA VAL A 544 8.29 14.75 10.60
C VAL A 544 8.86 15.39 9.33
N ALA A 545 9.79 14.67 8.72
CA ALA A 545 10.54 15.15 7.56
C ALA A 545 9.83 14.94 6.21
N ALA A 546 8.77 14.14 6.18
CA ALA A 546 8.05 13.84 4.93
C ALA A 546 6.64 14.47 4.92
N PRO A 547 6.23 15.00 3.75
CA PRO A 547 7.03 15.14 2.52
C PRO A 547 8.14 16.21 2.69
N ALA A 548 9.19 16.13 1.86
CA ALA A 548 10.34 17.04 1.96
C ALA A 548 9.94 18.53 1.93
N ASP A 549 8.98 18.90 1.07
CA ASP A 549 8.32 20.21 1.08
C ASP A 549 6.84 20.08 1.40
N GLY A 550 6.43 20.56 2.56
CA GLY A 550 5.03 20.61 2.99
C GLY A 550 4.28 21.87 2.52
N THR A 551 4.97 22.88 2.02
CA THR A 551 4.37 24.17 1.65
C THR A 551 3.16 24.03 0.71
N PRO A 552 3.21 23.20 -0.36
CA PRO A 552 2.05 23.02 -1.23
C PRO A 552 0.83 22.45 -0.49
N LEU A 553 1.03 21.54 0.47
CA LEU A 553 -0.05 20.95 1.26
C LEU A 553 -0.73 21.96 2.20
N ALA A 554 0.02 22.90 2.78
CA ALA A 554 -0.53 23.94 3.61
C ALA A 554 -1.31 24.99 2.79
N ARG A 555 -0.77 25.43 1.66
CA ARG A 555 -1.34 26.49 0.84
C ARG A 555 -2.50 26.00 -0.04
N ALA A 556 -2.53 24.74 -0.39
CA ALA A 556 -3.59 24.15 -1.19
C ALA A 556 -4.98 24.25 -0.56
N LEU A 557 -5.07 24.37 0.76
CA LEU A 557 -6.34 24.55 1.46
C LEU A 557 -7.06 25.88 1.13
N ASP A 558 -6.40 26.82 0.47
CA ASP A 558 -6.97 28.15 0.15
C ASP A 558 -7.53 28.27 -1.27
N THR A 559 -7.35 27.25 -2.12
CA THR A 559 -7.85 27.30 -3.49
C THR A 559 -9.37 27.14 -3.54
N THR A 560 -10.10 28.26 -3.42
CA THR A 560 -11.41 28.34 -4.05
C THR A 560 -11.20 28.04 -5.53
N VAL A 561 -11.89 27.03 -6.05
CA VAL A 561 -11.87 26.64 -7.45
C VAL A 561 -12.02 27.92 -8.31
N ARG A 562 -10.93 28.49 -8.78
CA ARG A 562 -10.96 29.41 -9.91
C ARG A 562 -11.23 28.53 -11.12
N SER A 563 -12.49 28.42 -11.48
CA SER A 563 -12.90 27.97 -12.82
C SER A 563 -12.22 28.87 -13.84
N GLY A 564 -11.16 28.38 -14.46
CA GLY A 564 -10.53 29.04 -15.57
C GLY A 564 -9.03 29.31 -15.37
N SER A 565 -8.23 28.55 -16.14
CA SER A 565 -6.85 28.83 -16.55
C SER A 565 -5.80 28.98 -15.44
N LEU A 566 -5.05 27.91 -15.22
CA LEU A 566 -3.64 28.05 -14.87
C LEU A 566 -2.82 28.19 -16.18
N PRO A 567 -1.75 29.01 -16.18
CA PRO A 567 -0.96 29.27 -17.37
C PRO A 567 -0.19 28.05 -17.86
#